data_109d91bbe699bd26d39dea563c50e76f
#
_entry.id   109d91bbe699bd26d39dea563c50e76f
#
_cell.length_a   1.000
_cell.length_b   1.000
_cell.length_c   1.000
_cell.angle_alpha   90.00
_cell.angle_beta   90.00
_cell.angle_gamma   90.00
#
_symmetry.space_group_name_H-M   'P 1'
#
loop_
_entity.id
_entity.type
_entity.pdbx_description
1 polymer ?
#
loop_
_entity_poly.entity_id
_entity_poly.type
_entity_poly.pdbx_seq_one_letter_code
_entity_poly.pdbx_strand_id
1 'polypeptide(L)'
;MTSKNKKKRALQEKQKQEKLRNKYMEAGVTLLAPETTFLSSDTKFGHNVVINPYVVIGRNVKIGDNVEVLSFTHIESSKIESNVKVGPFSRIRPGSTLSKGSRIGNFVEVKNSRVGEGSKINHLSYVGDAVI
;
A
#
# COMPACT_ATOMS: atom_id res chain seq x y z
N MET A 1 27.68 -10.80 5.62
CA MET A 1 27.79 -9.41 5.13
C MET A 1 28.55 -8.56 6.12
N THR A 2 29.55 -7.84 5.69
CA THR A 2 30.35 -6.96 6.54
C THR A 2 29.55 -5.71 6.95
N SER A 3 29.97 -5.06 8.03
CA SER A 3 29.38 -3.81 8.49
C SER A 3 29.43 -2.71 7.41
N LYS A 4 30.54 -2.63 6.67
CA LYS A 4 30.71 -1.69 5.55
C LYS A 4 29.68 -1.94 4.44
N ASN A 5 29.47 -3.20 4.09
CA ASN A 5 28.50 -3.57 3.05
C ASN A 5 27.06 -3.31 3.48
N LYS A 6 26.75 -3.51 4.73
CA LYS A 6 25.43 -3.18 5.29
C LYS A 6 25.14 -1.70 5.21
N LYS A 7 26.11 -0.86 5.56
CA LYS A 7 25.97 0.60 5.47
C LYS A 7 25.80 1.08 4.04
N LYS A 8 26.57 0.52 3.11
CA LYS A 8 26.45 0.84 1.69
C LYS A 8 25.07 0.49 1.14
N ARG A 9 24.57 -0.69 1.49
CA ARG A 9 23.25 -1.15 1.07
C ARG A 9 22.14 -0.26 1.62
N ALA A 10 22.24 0.15 2.87
CA ALA A 10 21.28 1.06 3.48
C ALA A 10 21.26 2.43 2.79
N LEU A 11 22.42 2.96 2.42
CA LEU A 11 22.52 4.22 1.70
C LEU A 11 21.92 4.11 0.29
N GLN A 12 22.19 3.02 -0.41
CA GLN A 12 21.63 2.78 -1.73
C GLN A 12 20.09 2.68 -1.68
N GLU A 13 19.55 2.00 -0.68
CA GLU A 13 18.10 1.90 -0.51
C GLU A 13 17.48 3.26 -0.19
N LYS A 14 18.12 4.04 0.66
CA LYS A 14 17.67 5.40 0.99
C LYS A 14 17.58 6.27 -0.26
N GLN A 15 18.63 6.24 -1.10
CA GLN A 15 18.67 7.01 -2.35
C GLN A 15 17.61 6.54 -3.34
N LYS A 16 17.39 5.24 -3.43
CA LYS A 16 16.36 4.65 -4.28
C LYS A 16 14.96 5.12 -3.85
N GLN A 17 14.68 5.08 -2.54
CA GLN A 17 13.38 5.52 -2.03
C GLN A 17 13.15 7.01 -2.26
N GLU A 18 14.17 7.84 -2.10
CA GLU A 18 14.06 9.28 -2.39
C GLU A 18 13.66 9.52 -3.85
N LYS A 19 14.27 8.80 -4.78
CA LYS A 19 13.94 8.90 -6.22
C LYS A 19 12.50 8.46 -6.49
N LEU A 20 12.09 7.35 -5.90
CA LEU A 20 10.73 6.83 -6.07
C LEU A 20 9.67 7.80 -5.53
N ARG A 21 9.89 8.31 -4.34
CA ARG A 21 8.99 9.28 -3.71
C ARG A 21 8.83 10.53 -4.58
N ASN A 22 9.93 11.07 -5.06
CA ASN A 22 9.91 12.24 -5.92
C ASN A 22 9.15 11.96 -7.23
N LYS A 23 9.43 10.81 -7.85
CA LYS A 23 8.76 10.39 -9.09
C LYS A 23 7.23 10.34 -8.91
N TYR A 24 6.77 9.70 -7.85
CA TYR A 24 5.34 9.54 -7.62
C TYR A 24 4.67 10.84 -7.19
N MET A 25 5.32 11.65 -6.38
CA MET A 25 4.78 12.97 -6.03
C MET A 25 4.67 13.88 -7.26
N GLU A 26 5.65 13.87 -8.14
CA GLU A 26 5.60 14.61 -9.38
C GLU A 26 4.48 14.12 -10.30
N ALA A 27 4.15 12.84 -10.23
CA ALA A 27 3.04 12.26 -10.97
C ALA A 27 1.67 12.51 -10.33
N GLY A 28 1.62 13.18 -9.18
CA GLY A 28 0.37 13.57 -8.53
C GLY A 28 -0.04 12.76 -7.31
N VAL A 29 0.78 11.82 -6.86
CA VAL A 29 0.48 11.07 -5.64
C VAL A 29 0.78 11.96 -4.42
N THR A 30 -0.14 12.03 -3.47
CA THR A 30 0.07 12.74 -2.22
C THR A 30 0.70 11.82 -1.20
N LEU A 31 1.94 12.11 -0.82
CA LEU A 31 2.62 11.44 0.28
C LEU A 31 2.65 12.41 1.45
N LEU A 32 1.90 12.14 2.51
CA LEU A 32 1.78 13.07 3.65
C LEU A 32 3.09 13.18 4.45
N ALA A 33 3.87 12.09 4.50
CA ALA A 33 5.19 12.08 5.14
C ALA A 33 6.12 11.21 4.30
N PRO A 34 6.69 11.78 3.22
CA PRO A 34 7.45 10.98 2.25
C PRO A 34 8.55 10.14 2.87
N GLU A 35 9.28 10.67 3.85
CA GLU A 35 10.39 9.99 4.50
C GLU A 35 10.00 8.73 5.28
N THR A 36 8.70 8.55 5.55
CA THR A 36 8.17 7.38 6.28
C THR A 36 7.45 6.38 5.37
N THR A 37 7.43 6.64 4.08
CA THR A 37 6.69 5.83 3.11
C THR A 37 7.68 5.07 2.23
N PHE A 38 7.49 3.76 2.10
CA PHE A 38 8.37 2.92 1.30
C PHE A 38 7.60 2.37 0.12
N LEU A 39 8.11 2.64 -1.09
CA LEU A 39 7.42 2.38 -2.34
C LEU A 39 8.24 1.43 -3.21
N SER A 40 7.59 0.88 -4.23
CA SER A 40 8.24 0.01 -5.22
C SER A 40 8.24 0.69 -6.58
N SER A 41 9.21 0.32 -7.41
CA SER A 41 9.37 0.92 -8.74
C SER A 41 8.26 0.55 -9.72
N ASP A 42 7.56 -0.53 -9.45
CA ASP A 42 6.51 -1.06 -10.33
C ASP A 42 5.09 -0.71 -9.88
N THR A 43 4.93 0.12 -8.85
CA THR A 43 3.59 0.52 -8.38
C THR A 43 2.90 1.37 -9.43
N LYS A 44 1.63 1.05 -9.67
CA LYS A 44 0.79 1.86 -10.56
C LYS A 44 -0.25 2.60 -9.73
N PHE A 45 -0.28 3.91 -9.91
CA PHE A 45 -1.19 4.77 -9.17
C PHE A 45 -2.17 5.45 -10.13
N GLY A 46 -3.43 5.49 -9.74
CA GLY A 46 -4.43 6.33 -10.38
C GLY A 46 -4.34 7.78 -9.90
N HIS A 47 -5.42 8.52 -10.08
CA HIS A 47 -5.49 9.94 -9.71
C HIS A 47 -6.00 10.11 -8.28
N ASN A 48 -5.54 11.20 -7.65
CA ASN A 48 -6.01 11.60 -6.33
C ASN A 48 -5.82 10.53 -5.26
N VAL A 49 -4.64 9.91 -5.26
CA VAL A 49 -4.26 8.92 -4.25
C VAL A 49 -3.55 9.60 -3.10
N VAL A 50 -3.94 9.28 -1.88
CA VAL A 50 -3.31 9.80 -0.66
C VAL A 50 -2.71 8.65 0.14
N ILE A 51 -1.40 8.76 0.41
CA ILE A 51 -0.67 7.79 1.22
C ILE A 51 -0.27 8.45 2.54
N ASN A 52 -0.75 7.91 3.64
CA ASN A 52 -0.48 8.41 4.97
C ASN A 52 0.91 7.97 5.46
N PRO A 53 1.40 8.54 6.59
CA PRO A 53 2.71 8.14 7.13
C PRO A 53 2.80 6.65 7.46
N TYR A 54 4.01 6.11 7.38
CA TYR A 54 4.33 4.73 7.75
C TYR A 54 3.54 3.69 6.95
N VAL A 55 3.57 3.82 5.63
CA VAL A 55 2.96 2.87 4.70
C VAL A 55 4.07 2.20 3.90
N VAL A 56 3.92 0.89 3.69
CA VAL A 56 4.82 0.12 2.83
C VAL A 56 4.03 -0.44 1.65
N ILE A 57 4.43 -0.06 0.46
CA ILE A 57 3.87 -0.60 -0.78
C ILE A 57 4.93 -1.52 -1.40
N GLY A 58 4.68 -2.81 -1.33
CA GLY A 58 5.54 -3.82 -1.93
C GLY A 58 5.36 -3.92 -3.44
N ARG A 59 5.94 -4.96 -4.02
CA ARG A 59 5.90 -5.16 -5.47
C ARG A 59 4.51 -5.54 -5.97
N ASN A 60 4.28 -5.29 -7.24
CA ASN A 60 3.10 -5.74 -7.98
C ASN A 60 1.80 -5.24 -7.35
N VAL A 61 1.76 -3.94 -7.06
CA VAL A 61 0.57 -3.28 -6.50
C VAL A 61 0.01 -2.30 -7.51
N LYS A 62 -1.30 -2.38 -7.71
CA LYS A 62 -2.02 -1.43 -8.55
C LYS A 62 -3.07 -0.73 -7.72
N ILE A 63 -3.01 0.59 -7.69
CA ILE A 63 -3.89 1.43 -6.88
C ILE A 63 -4.69 2.34 -7.81
N GLY A 64 -6.01 2.27 -7.69
CA GLY A 64 -6.93 3.06 -8.51
C GLY A 64 -7.13 4.48 -8.01
N ASP A 65 -8.11 5.17 -8.59
CA ASP A 65 -8.38 6.57 -8.29
C ASP A 65 -9.03 6.76 -6.91
N ASN A 66 -8.75 7.91 -6.29
CA ASN A 66 -9.40 8.31 -5.02
C ASN A 66 -9.21 7.29 -3.90
N VAL A 67 -8.06 6.62 -3.87
CA VAL A 67 -7.73 5.66 -2.82
C VAL A 67 -6.98 6.38 -1.71
N GLU A 68 -7.33 6.06 -0.48
CA GLU A 68 -6.58 6.51 0.69
C GLU A 68 -6.02 5.30 1.43
N VAL A 69 -4.69 5.29 1.62
CA VAL A 69 -3.99 4.27 2.39
C VAL A 69 -3.57 4.88 3.72
N LEU A 70 -4.14 4.37 4.80
CA LEU A 70 -3.89 4.89 6.14
C LEU A 70 -2.63 4.29 6.76
N SER A 71 -2.15 4.93 7.84
CA SER A 71 -0.86 4.62 8.47
C SER A 71 -0.74 3.17 8.93
N PHE A 72 0.49 2.67 8.92
CA PHE A 72 0.84 1.32 9.35
C PHE A 72 0.11 0.25 8.54
N THR A 73 0.00 0.49 7.24
CA THR A 73 -0.58 -0.45 6.27
C THR A 73 0.51 -0.97 5.35
N HIS A 74 0.49 -2.28 5.11
CA HIS A 74 1.42 -2.94 4.21
C HIS A 74 0.62 -3.65 3.10
N ILE A 75 0.92 -3.30 1.85
CA ILE A 75 0.23 -3.86 0.68
C ILE A 75 1.27 -4.50 -0.25
N GLU A 76 1.03 -5.72 -0.70
CA GLU A 76 1.89 -6.37 -1.68
C GLU A 76 1.10 -7.25 -2.64
N SER A 77 1.51 -7.30 -3.90
CA SER A 77 0.95 -8.15 -4.96
C SER A 77 -0.58 -8.18 -4.95
N SER A 78 -1.18 -7.00 -4.99
CA SER A 78 -2.63 -6.85 -4.85
C SER A 78 -3.15 -5.69 -5.68
N LYS A 79 -4.44 -5.72 -5.93
CA LYS A 79 -5.15 -4.68 -6.66
C LYS A 79 -6.11 -3.95 -5.73
N ILE A 80 -5.95 -2.65 -5.66
CA ILE A 80 -6.82 -1.76 -4.87
C ILE A 80 -7.59 -0.92 -5.88
N GLU A 81 -8.88 -1.15 -6.00
CA GLU A 81 -9.70 -0.44 -6.97
C GLU A 81 -10.10 0.95 -6.47
N SER A 82 -10.81 1.71 -7.30
CA SER A 82 -11.12 3.11 -7.00
C SER A 82 -11.98 3.28 -5.76
N ASN A 83 -11.80 4.42 -5.09
CA ASN A 83 -12.59 4.84 -3.93
C ASN A 83 -12.49 3.88 -2.73
N VAL A 84 -11.38 3.17 -2.62
CA VAL A 84 -11.10 2.28 -1.49
C VAL A 84 -10.35 3.05 -0.41
N LYS A 85 -10.69 2.77 0.83
CA LYS A 85 -9.95 3.25 1.99
C LYS A 85 -9.47 2.03 2.78
N VAL A 86 -8.15 1.96 3.02
CA VAL A 86 -7.54 0.80 3.69
C VAL A 86 -6.65 1.25 4.83
N GLY A 87 -6.83 0.61 5.98
CA GLY A 87 -6.08 0.89 7.19
C GLY A 87 -6.88 1.68 8.24
N PRO A 88 -6.21 2.15 9.29
CA PRO A 88 -4.80 1.90 9.62
C PRO A 88 -4.57 0.49 10.16
N PHE A 89 -3.28 0.12 10.29
CA PHE A 89 -2.88 -1.20 10.82
C PHE A 89 -3.51 -2.35 10.03
N SER A 90 -3.36 -2.32 8.72
CA SER A 90 -3.90 -3.35 7.85
C SER A 90 -2.81 -4.00 7.02
N ARG A 91 -2.99 -5.26 6.69
CA ARG A 91 -2.07 -5.99 5.82
C ARG A 91 -2.83 -6.61 4.67
N ILE A 92 -2.47 -6.21 3.46
CA ILE A 92 -3.05 -6.76 2.24
C ILE A 92 -2.00 -7.62 1.58
N ARG A 93 -2.22 -8.92 1.64
CA ARG A 93 -1.27 -9.93 1.17
C ARG A 93 -1.53 -10.34 -0.27
N PRO A 94 -0.55 -11.03 -0.91
CA PRO A 94 -0.63 -11.38 -2.32
C PRO A 94 -1.95 -12.03 -2.75
N GLY A 95 -2.37 -11.71 -3.97
CA GLY A 95 -3.55 -12.29 -4.58
C GLY A 95 -4.86 -11.62 -4.19
N SER A 96 -4.82 -10.50 -3.50
CA SER A 96 -6.03 -9.83 -3.03
C SER A 96 -6.49 -8.75 -4.00
N THR A 97 -7.80 -8.58 -4.07
CA THR A 97 -8.45 -7.48 -4.78
C THR A 97 -9.43 -6.81 -3.84
N LEU A 98 -9.22 -5.52 -3.61
CA LEU A 98 -10.18 -4.70 -2.87
C LEU A 98 -10.99 -3.96 -3.91
N SER A 99 -12.26 -4.35 -4.06
CA SER A 99 -13.11 -3.82 -5.12
C SER A 99 -13.61 -2.41 -4.79
N LYS A 100 -14.10 -1.73 -5.80
CA LYS A 100 -14.50 -0.32 -5.75
C LYS A 100 -15.33 0.02 -4.53
N GLY A 101 -14.91 1.05 -3.81
CA GLY A 101 -15.63 1.57 -2.66
C GLY A 101 -15.55 0.72 -1.40
N SER A 102 -14.81 -0.39 -1.42
CA SER A 102 -14.65 -1.21 -0.21
C SER A 102 -13.83 -0.47 0.85
N ARG A 103 -14.01 -0.89 2.10
CA ARG A 103 -13.33 -0.31 3.24
C ARG A 103 -12.73 -1.39 4.11
N ILE A 104 -11.43 -1.24 4.37
CA ILE A 104 -10.69 -2.15 5.25
C ILE A 104 -10.26 -1.36 6.47
N GLY A 105 -10.74 -1.76 7.63
CA GLY A 105 -10.43 -1.08 8.89
C GLY A 105 -9.18 -1.57 9.56
N ASN A 106 -9.02 -1.21 10.83
CA ASN A 106 -7.79 -1.48 11.58
C ASN A 106 -7.70 -2.94 12.07
N PHE A 107 -6.47 -3.43 12.12
CA PHE A 107 -6.15 -4.81 12.52
C PHE A 107 -6.86 -5.83 11.64
N VAL A 108 -6.84 -5.60 10.32
CA VAL A 108 -7.41 -6.50 9.31
C VAL A 108 -6.30 -7.01 8.42
N GLU A 109 -6.29 -8.31 8.20
CA GLU A 109 -5.41 -8.96 7.25
C GLU A 109 -6.25 -9.60 6.15
N VAL A 110 -5.89 -9.34 4.89
CA VAL A 110 -6.56 -9.92 3.71
C VAL A 110 -5.52 -10.66 2.89
N LYS A 111 -5.79 -11.93 2.59
CA LYS A 111 -4.90 -12.77 1.80
C LYS A 111 -5.67 -13.49 0.71
N ASN A 112 -5.19 -13.37 -0.53
CA ASN A 112 -5.72 -14.12 -1.67
C ASN A 112 -7.26 -14.12 -1.69
N SER A 113 -7.85 -12.93 -1.55
CA SER A 113 -9.30 -12.78 -1.41
C SER A 113 -9.79 -11.63 -2.26
N ARG A 114 -11.06 -11.69 -2.62
CA ARG A 114 -11.74 -10.59 -3.28
C ARG A 114 -12.76 -9.99 -2.33
N VAL A 115 -12.56 -8.74 -1.98
CA VAL A 115 -13.52 -7.96 -1.20
C VAL A 115 -14.41 -7.20 -2.17
N GLY A 116 -15.70 -7.51 -2.17
CA GLY A 116 -16.65 -6.98 -3.13
C GLY A 116 -16.90 -5.47 -3.00
N GLU A 117 -17.53 -4.90 -4.03
CA GLU A 117 -17.81 -3.47 -4.07
C GLU A 117 -18.61 -3.01 -2.85
N GLY A 118 -18.17 -1.91 -2.25
CA GLY A 118 -18.84 -1.31 -1.10
C GLY A 118 -18.79 -2.11 0.19
N SER A 119 -18.15 -3.28 0.19
CA SER A 119 -18.03 -4.11 1.37
C SER A 119 -17.15 -3.45 2.43
N LYS A 120 -17.48 -3.70 3.70
CA LYS A 120 -16.73 -3.15 4.83
C LYS A 120 -16.25 -4.29 5.73
N ILE A 121 -14.92 -4.31 5.97
CA ILE A 121 -14.30 -5.16 6.96
C ILE A 121 -13.75 -4.23 8.02
N ASN A 122 -14.48 -4.05 9.12
CA ASN A 122 -14.26 -2.93 10.02
C ASN A 122 -13.01 -3.07 10.88
N HIS A 123 -12.82 -4.21 11.55
CA HIS A 123 -11.65 -4.39 12.42
C HIS A 123 -11.51 -5.83 12.90
N LEU A 124 -10.30 -6.15 13.40
CA LEU A 124 -9.97 -7.43 14.06
C LEU A 124 -10.40 -8.65 13.25
N SER A 125 -10.07 -8.66 11.95
CA SER A 125 -10.50 -9.74 11.06
C SER A 125 -9.36 -10.27 10.22
N TYR A 126 -9.41 -11.57 9.96
CA TYR A 126 -8.60 -12.21 8.94
C TYR A 126 -9.52 -12.72 7.84
N VAL A 127 -9.24 -12.33 6.61
CA VAL A 127 -9.97 -12.80 5.43
C VAL A 127 -8.97 -13.48 4.50
N GLY A 128 -9.11 -14.79 4.37
CA GLY A 128 -8.19 -15.58 3.56
C GLY A 128 -8.93 -16.48 2.59
N ASP A 129 -8.46 -16.54 1.34
CA ASP A 129 -8.97 -17.44 0.30
C ASP A 129 -10.49 -17.33 0.13
N ALA A 130 -11.00 -16.11 0.18
CA ALA A 130 -12.45 -15.85 0.22
C ALA A 130 -12.91 -14.86 -0.84
N VAL A 131 -14.21 -14.87 -1.10
CA VAL A 131 -14.90 -13.84 -1.89
C VAL A 131 -16.02 -13.28 -1.01
N ILE A 132 -15.98 -11.99 -0.81
CA ILE A 132 -16.94 -11.29 0.04
C ILE A 132 -17.82 -10.35 -0.78
#